data_c51824a0d2f9192594aca418bd647bf1
#
_entry.id   c51824a0d2f9192594aca418bd647bf1
#
_cell.length_a   1.000
_cell.length_b   1.000
_cell.length_c   1.000
_cell.angle_alpha   90.00
_cell.angle_beta   90.00
_cell.angle_gamma   90.00
#
_symmetry.space_group_name_H-M   'P 1'
#
loop_
_entity.id
_entity.type
_entity.pdbx_description
1 polymer ?
#
loop_
_entity_poly.entity_id
_entity_poly.type
_entity_poly.pdbx_seq_one_letter_code
_entity_poly.pdbx_strand_id
1 'polypeptide(L)'
;RRVLKPGGTIWISGTLHSIYSIGVALQQELYKIINNITWKKTNPPPNLACRCFTHSTETILWARKDEKKARHLFNYEQMKQMNGGKQMKDVWEGSLTRPSEKWAGRHPTQKPEYLLERIILASTKKGDVVLDPFCGSGTTGVVSGKYGRQFIGIDNNEEYLDIAKRRLDQIQEALEW
;
A
#
# COMPACT_ATOMS: atom_id res chain seq x y z
N ARG A 1 -11.74 12.02 -1.41
CA ARG A 1 -11.40 13.19 -0.61
C ARG A 1 -12.38 13.43 0.55
N ARG A 2 -13.67 13.22 0.35
CA ARG A 2 -14.75 13.45 1.33
C ARG A 2 -14.52 12.69 2.65
N VAL A 3 -14.14 11.41 2.60
CA VAL A 3 -13.98 10.53 3.76
C VAL A 3 -12.61 10.69 4.47
N LEU A 4 -11.64 11.34 3.84
CA LEU A 4 -10.33 11.51 4.41
C LEU A 4 -10.33 12.66 5.42
N LYS A 5 -9.96 12.39 6.68
CA LYS A 5 -9.87 13.41 7.74
C LYS A 5 -8.77 14.45 7.46
N PRO A 6 -8.79 15.64 8.07
CA PRO A 6 -7.67 16.59 8.02
C PRO A 6 -6.36 15.92 8.41
N GLY A 7 -5.28 16.13 7.64
CA GLY A 7 -3.99 15.46 7.83
C GLY A 7 -3.95 14.00 7.39
N GLY A 8 -5.06 13.43 6.97
CA GLY A 8 -5.08 12.09 6.38
C GLY A 8 -4.36 12.06 5.03
N THR A 9 -3.78 10.91 4.70
CA THR A 9 -3.02 10.71 3.46
C THR A 9 -3.64 9.61 2.61
N ILE A 10 -3.32 9.61 1.33
CA ILE A 10 -3.71 8.60 0.36
C ILE A 10 -2.45 8.04 -0.31
N TRP A 11 -2.46 6.75 -0.53
CA TRP A 11 -1.41 6.02 -1.22
C TRP A 11 -2.03 5.28 -2.40
N ILE A 12 -1.51 5.48 -3.59
CA ILE A 12 -2.03 4.83 -4.80
C ILE A 12 -0.87 4.23 -5.57
N SER A 13 -0.89 2.92 -5.74
CA SER A 13 0.05 2.21 -6.60
C SER A 13 -0.52 2.08 -8.01
N GLY A 14 0.34 2.20 -9.00
CA GLY A 14 -0.06 2.04 -10.39
C GLY A 14 1.10 1.67 -11.30
N THR A 15 0.74 1.01 -12.41
CA THR A 15 1.67 0.76 -13.50
C THR A 15 1.83 2.00 -14.39
N LEU A 16 2.76 1.95 -15.33
CA LEU A 16 2.98 2.96 -16.35
C LEU A 16 1.69 3.45 -17.04
N HIS A 17 0.74 2.52 -17.25
CA HIS A 17 -0.49 2.82 -18.01
C HIS A 17 -1.51 3.68 -17.24
N SER A 18 -1.42 3.75 -15.92
CA SER A 18 -2.40 4.44 -15.07
C SER A 18 -1.82 5.54 -14.20
N ILE A 19 -0.56 5.42 -13.80
CA ILE A 19 -0.01 6.26 -12.74
C ILE A 19 0.03 7.76 -13.09
N TYR A 20 0.27 8.09 -14.34
CA TYR A 20 0.29 9.49 -14.77
C TYR A 20 -1.09 10.14 -14.72
N SER A 21 -2.13 9.43 -15.19
CA SER A 21 -3.52 9.89 -15.09
C SER A 21 -3.95 10.02 -13.62
N ILE A 22 -3.53 9.09 -12.76
CA ILE A 22 -3.77 9.16 -11.31
C ILE A 22 -3.10 10.40 -10.72
N GLY A 23 -1.86 10.70 -11.12
CA GLY A 23 -1.14 11.90 -10.66
C GLY A 23 -1.87 13.19 -11.02
N VAL A 24 -2.38 13.30 -12.25
CA VAL A 24 -3.20 14.44 -12.71
C VAL A 24 -4.50 14.52 -11.90
N ALA A 25 -5.21 13.41 -11.74
CA ALA A 25 -6.45 13.36 -10.97
C ALA A 25 -6.25 13.79 -9.50
N LEU A 26 -5.16 13.36 -8.87
CA LEU A 26 -4.83 13.82 -7.51
C LEU A 26 -4.66 15.33 -7.42
N GLN A 27 -3.99 15.95 -8.41
CA GLN A 27 -3.82 17.39 -8.45
C GLN A 27 -5.14 18.13 -8.69
N GLN A 28 -5.97 17.65 -9.61
CA GLN A 28 -7.30 18.20 -9.89
C GLN A 28 -8.22 18.12 -8.67
N GLU A 29 -8.13 17.04 -7.90
CA GLU A 29 -8.85 16.85 -6.64
C GLU A 29 -8.20 17.58 -5.45
N LEU A 30 -7.27 18.50 -5.71
CA LEU A 30 -6.57 19.32 -4.72
C LEU A 30 -5.86 18.47 -3.64
N TYR A 31 -5.21 17.40 -4.05
CA TYR A 31 -4.21 16.71 -3.22
C TYR A 31 -2.82 17.27 -3.49
N LYS A 32 -2.02 17.37 -2.44
CA LYS A 32 -0.60 17.67 -2.56
C LYS A 32 0.15 16.34 -2.57
N ILE A 33 0.81 16.01 -3.68
CA ILE A 33 1.71 14.85 -3.77
C ILE A 33 2.92 15.13 -2.89
N ILE A 34 3.23 14.20 -1.99
CA ILE A 34 4.35 14.26 -1.03
C ILE A 34 5.56 13.56 -1.62
N ASN A 35 5.38 12.31 -2.05
CA ASN A 35 6.41 11.51 -2.69
C ASN A 35 5.88 10.74 -3.89
N ASN A 36 6.78 10.52 -4.82
CA ASN A 36 6.70 9.52 -5.88
C ASN A 36 7.67 8.39 -5.51
N ILE A 37 7.16 7.27 -5.03
CA ILE A 37 7.97 6.14 -4.60
C ILE A 37 8.07 5.14 -5.74
N THR A 38 9.27 4.68 -6.02
CA THR A 38 9.55 3.63 -6.99
C THR A 38 9.73 2.30 -6.26
N TRP A 39 8.79 1.38 -6.43
CA TRP A 39 8.97 0.00 -6.01
C TRP A 39 9.72 -0.77 -7.09
N LYS A 40 11.00 -1.09 -6.85
CA LYS A 40 11.86 -1.89 -7.71
C LYS A 40 11.72 -3.36 -7.36
N LYS A 41 11.17 -4.13 -8.31
CA LYS A 41 11.00 -5.59 -8.18
C LYS A 41 12.31 -6.31 -8.42
N THR A 42 12.72 -7.19 -7.51
CA THR A 42 13.94 -8.00 -7.66
C THR A 42 13.74 -9.20 -8.60
N ASN A 43 12.49 -9.61 -8.82
CA ASN A 43 12.10 -10.75 -9.66
C ASN A 43 10.92 -10.38 -10.58
N PRO A 44 11.07 -9.37 -11.47
CA PRO A 44 10.00 -8.98 -12.38
C PRO A 44 9.73 -10.09 -13.41
N PRO A 45 8.47 -10.27 -13.87
CA PRO A 45 8.20 -11.16 -14.99
C PRO A 45 8.93 -10.70 -16.25
N PRO A 46 9.44 -11.62 -17.08
CA PRO A 46 10.11 -11.27 -18.31
C PRO A 46 9.15 -10.61 -19.31
N ASN A 47 9.68 -9.73 -20.17
CA ASN A 47 8.93 -9.21 -21.30
C ASN A 47 9.03 -10.20 -22.49
N LEU A 48 8.01 -11.03 -22.66
CA LEU A 48 7.99 -12.05 -23.69
C LEU A 48 7.93 -11.48 -25.12
N ALA A 49 7.43 -10.25 -25.30
CA ALA A 49 7.37 -9.61 -26.61
C ALA A 49 8.74 -9.08 -27.10
N CYS A 50 9.70 -8.90 -26.19
CA CYS A 50 11.06 -8.40 -26.47
C CYS A 50 11.09 -7.07 -27.26
N ARG A 51 10.06 -6.23 -27.14
CA ARG A 51 9.93 -4.96 -27.87
C ARG A 51 10.09 -3.71 -26.99
N CYS A 52 10.28 -3.87 -25.70
CA CYS A 52 10.54 -2.82 -24.75
C CYS A 52 11.34 -3.39 -23.58
N PHE A 53 11.82 -2.51 -22.71
CA PHE A 53 12.47 -2.94 -21.47
C PHE A 53 11.49 -3.69 -20.56
N THR A 54 11.99 -4.66 -19.79
CA THR A 54 11.18 -5.37 -18.78
C THR A 54 10.71 -4.38 -17.70
N HIS A 55 9.39 -4.41 -17.44
CA HIS A 55 8.77 -3.56 -16.42
C HIS A 55 9.13 -4.05 -15.01
N SER A 56 10.27 -3.62 -14.52
CA SER A 56 10.80 -4.00 -13.20
C SER A 56 10.37 -3.09 -12.07
N THR A 57 9.58 -2.05 -12.35
CA THR A 57 9.15 -1.08 -11.33
C THR A 57 7.64 -0.87 -11.34
N GLU A 58 7.11 -0.48 -10.18
CA GLU A 58 5.80 0.16 -10.05
C GLU A 58 5.97 1.47 -9.29
N THR A 59 5.09 2.41 -9.58
CA THR A 59 5.06 3.72 -8.91
C THR A 59 3.99 3.72 -7.83
N ILE A 60 4.32 4.31 -6.68
CA ILE A 60 3.39 4.54 -5.58
C ILE A 60 3.38 6.04 -5.29
N LEU A 61 2.25 6.69 -5.52
CA LEU A 61 2.07 8.09 -5.17
C LEU A 61 1.56 8.21 -3.75
N TRP A 62 2.27 8.97 -2.93
CA TRP A 62 1.84 9.38 -1.61
C TRP A 62 1.40 10.83 -1.64
N ALA A 63 0.16 11.08 -1.26
CA ALA A 63 -0.42 12.41 -1.27
C ALA A 63 -1.25 12.70 -0.01
N ARG A 64 -1.46 13.98 0.27
CA ARG A 64 -2.32 14.46 1.36
C ARG A 64 -3.34 15.45 0.84
N LYS A 65 -4.44 15.62 1.56
CA LYS A 65 -5.28 16.78 1.34
C LYS A 65 -4.44 18.07 1.45
N ASP A 66 -4.58 18.94 0.48
CA ASP A 66 -3.95 20.27 0.58
C ASP A 66 -4.82 21.22 1.42
N GLU A 67 -4.65 21.15 2.73
CA GLU A 67 -5.31 21.98 3.71
C GLU A 67 -4.25 22.78 4.48
N LYS A 68 -4.39 24.10 4.50
CA LYS A 68 -3.37 25.03 5.02
C LYS A 68 -2.95 24.79 6.47
N LYS A 69 -3.78 24.13 7.30
CA LYS A 69 -3.56 23.97 8.75
C LYS A 69 -3.28 22.53 9.20
N ALA A 70 -3.50 21.51 8.37
CA ALA A 70 -3.35 20.13 8.78
C ALA A 70 -2.02 19.54 8.29
N ARG A 71 -1.15 19.18 9.22
CA ARG A 71 0.05 18.41 8.91
C ARG A 71 -0.31 16.93 8.81
N HIS A 72 0.24 16.24 7.81
CA HIS A 72 0.16 14.78 7.73
C HIS A 72 1.11 14.14 8.74
N LEU A 73 0.77 12.94 9.18
CA LEU A 73 1.65 12.11 9.98
C LEU A 73 2.74 11.50 9.10
N PHE A 74 3.97 11.56 9.55
CA PHE A 74 5.08 10.76 9.04
C PHE A 74 5.93 10.26 10.20
N ASN A 75 5.99 8.97 10.38
CA ASN A 75 6.72 8.30 11.46
C ASN A 75 8.21 8.17 11.10
N TYR A 76 8.90 9.30 11.04
CA TYR A 76 10.29 9.39 10.57
C TYR A 76 11.24 8.44 11.29
N GLU A 77 11.22 8.43 12.62
CA GLU A 77 12.13 7.58 13.42
C GLU A 77 11.84 6.08 13.19
N GLN A 78 10.58 5.68 13.06
CA GLN A 78 10.21 4.31 12.75
C GLN A 78 10.73 3.91 11.36
N MET A 79 10.56 4.76 10.36
CA MET A 79 11.09 4.50 9.00
C MET A 79 12.61 4.42 8.98
N LYS A 80 13.29 5.25 9.78
CA LYS A 80 14.73 5.21 9.95
C LYS A 80 15.21 3.91 10.60
N GLN A 81 14.52 3.44 11.65
CA GLN A 81 14.81 2.16 12.30
C GLN A 81 14.64 0.98 11.32
N MET A 82 13.54 0.94 10.56
CA MET A 82 13.30 -0.07 9.54
C MET A 82 14.36 -0.06 8.42
N ASN A 83 15.06 1.04 8.23
CA ASN A 83 16.13 1.20 7.24
C ASN A 83 17.55 1.17 7.86
N GLY A 84 17.73 0.39 8.92
CA GLY A 84 19.05 0.19 9.54
C GLY A 84 19.65 1.46 10.15
N GLY A 85 18.83 2.35 10.72
CA GLY A 85 19.24 3.60 11.34
C GLY A 85 19.52 4.75 10.36
N LYS A 86 19.29 4.54 9.05
CA LYS A 86 19.49 5.55 8.00
C LYS A 86 18.15 6.05 7.47
N GLN A 87 18.11 7.29 7.00
CA GLN A 87 16.92 7.86 6.38
C GLN A 87 16.44 6.98 5.21
N MET A 88 15.17 6.58 5.22
CA MET A 88 14.58 5.78 4.16
C MET A 88 14.38 6.65 2.90
N LYS A 89 14.80 6.11 1.78
CA LYS A 89 14.66 6.76 0.46
C LYS A 89 13.34 6.35 -0.21
N ASP A 90 13.04 6.97 -1.32
CA ASP A 90 11.85 6.76 -2.15
C ASP A 90 12.00 5.66 -3.22
N VAL A 91 13.13 4.96 -3.24
CA VAL A 91 13.30 3.72 -4.01
C VAL A 91 13.28 2.54 -3.06
N TRP A 92 12.22 1.72 -3.19
CA TRP A 92 12.01 0.53 -2.36
C TRP A 92 12.25 -0.74 -3.18
N GLU A 93 13.24 -1.51 -2.79
CA GLU A 93 13.57 -2.75 -3.46
C GLU A 93 12.99 -3.94 -2.72
N GLY A 94 12.46 -4.91 -3.47
CA GLY A 94 11.94 -6.14 -2.91
C GLY A 94 11.24 -7.04 -3.94
N SER A 95 10.99 -8.28 -3.53
CA SER A 95 10.37 -9.28 -4.39
C SER A 95 8.86 -9.06 -4.54
N LEU A 96 8.31 -9.68 -5.57
CA LEU A 96 6.88 -9.91 -5.69
C LEU A 96 6.36 -10.76 -4.52
N THR A 97 5.05 -10.78 -4.34
CA THR A 97 4.37 -11.54 -3.29
C THR A 97 4.81 -13.00 -3.27
N ARG A 98 5.27 -13.45 -2.11
CA ARG A 98 5.78 -14.82 -1.91
C ARG A 98 4.63 -15.83 -1.95
N PRO A 99 4.89 -17.10 -2.34
CA PRO A 99 3.88 -18.16 -2.28
C PRO A 99 3.26 -18.33 -0.89
N SER A 100 4.05 -18.16 0.17
CA SER A 100 3.58 -18.22 1.56
C SER A 100 2.53 -17.17 1.93
N GLU A 101 2.49 -16.05 1.24
CA GLU A 101 1.47 -15.00 1.43
C GLU A 101 0.17 -15.28 0.64
N LYS A 102 0.14 -16.34 -0.19
CA LYS A 102 -0.99 -16.71 -1.07
C LYS A 102 -1.75 -17.96 -0.61
N TRP A 103 -1.56 -18.36 0.65
CA TRP A 103 -2.14 -19.59 1.20
C TRP A 103 -3.68 -19.61 1.17
N ALA A 104 -4.34 -18.46 1.34
CA ALA A 104 -5.79 -18.36 1.35
C ALA A 104 -6.43 -18.36 -0.05
N GLY A 105 -5.62 -18.25 -1.10
CA GLY A 105 -6.07 -18.19 -2.49
C GLY A 105 -5.16 -17.32 -3.36
N ARG A 106 -5.44 -17.30 -4.66
CA ARG A 106 -4.64 -16.53 -5.63
C ARG A 106 -5.37 -15.27 -6.06
N HIS A 107 -4.70 -14.13 -5.89
CA HIS A 107 -5.10 -12.87 -6.49
C HIS A 107 -4.00 -12.42 -7.45
N PRO A 108 -4.31 -12.05 -8.71
CA PRO A 108 -3.30 -11.82 -9.77
C PRO A 108 -2.33 -10.69 -9.43
N THR A 109 -2.80 -9.65 -8.77
CA THR A 109 -2.03 -8.44 -8.46
C THR A 109 -1.81 -8.24 -6.96
N GLN A 110 -1.88 -9.31 -6.15
CA GLN A 110 -1.63 -9.21 -4.71
C GLN A 110 -0.30 -8.52 -4.43
N LYS A 111 -0.34 -7.49 -3.60
CA LYS A 111 0.87 -6.79 -3.15
C LYS A 111 1.51 -7.54 -1.98
N PRO A 112 2.85 -7.54 -1.87
CA PRO A 112 3.55 -8.16 -0.74
C PRO A 112 3.34 -7.39 0.55
N GLU A 113 3.28 -8.10 1.67
CA GLU A 113 3.01 -7.51 2.98
C GLU A 113 4.05 -6.47 3.39
N TYR A 114 5.35 -6.70 3.13
CA TYR A 114 6.40 -5.75 3.48
C TYR A 114 6.22 -4.36 2.84
N LEU A 115 5.58 -4.30 1.66
CA LEU A 115 5.32 -3.05 0.96
C LEU A 115 4.23 -2.25 1.69
N LEU A 116 3.13 -2.93 2.04
CA LEU A 116 2.01 -2.33 2.79
C LEU A 116 2.45 -1.99 4.22
N GLU A 117 3.34 -2.77 4.83
CA GLU A 117 3.93 -2.49 6.13
C GLU A 117 4.63 -1.12 6.15
N ARG A 118 5.48 -0.83 5.17
CA ARG A 118 6.12 0.49 5.05
C ARG A 118 5.08 1.61 4.93
N ILE A 119 4.07 1.43 4.09
CA ILE A 119 2.99 2.42 3.88
C ILE A 119 2.22 2.69 5.17
N ILE A 120 1.74 1.63 5.82
CA ILE A 120 0.93 1.71 7.04
C ILE A 120 1.73 2.34 8.17
N LEU A 121 2.94 1.84 8.42
CA LEU A 121 3.78 2.33 9.50
C LEU A 121 4.30 3.75 9.26
N ALA A 122 4.51 4.16 8.01
CA ALA A 122 4.94 5.51 7.69
C ALA A 122 3.89 6.57 8.02
N SER A 123 2.60 6.29 7.80
CA SER A 123 1.56 7.32 7.75
C SER A 123 0.39 7.13 8.69
N THR A 124 0.45 6.13 9.59
CA THR A 124 -0.59 5.85 10.59
C THR A 124 -0.01 5.54 11.95
N LYS A 125 -0.84 5.63 12.99
CA LYS A 125 -0.55 5.15 14.34
C LYS A 125 -1.56 4.09 14.77
N LYS A 126 -1.26 3.37 15.85
CA LYS A 126 -2.19 2.39 16.44
C LYS A 126 -3.55 3.03 16.70
N GLY A 127 -4.63 2.32 16.33
CA GLY A 127 -6.02 2.78 16.45
C GLY A 127 -6.52 3.63 15.26
N ASP A 128 -5.66 4.08 14.34
CA ASP A 128 -6.12 4.77 13.13
C ASP A 128 -6.91 3.84 12.22
N VAL A 129 -7.85 4.42 11.44
CA VAL A 129 -8.65 3.71 10.44
C VAL A 129 -7.95 3.77 9.09
N VAL A 130 -7.75 2.62 8.48
CA VAL A 130 -7.22 2.44 7.12
C VAL A 130 -8.35 1.98 6.22
N LEU A 131 -8.62 2.74 5.16
CA LEU A 131 -9.61 2.39 4.14
C LEU A 131 -8.90 1.95 2.87
N ASP A 132 -9.22 0.78 2.36
CA ASP A 132 -8.81 0.31 1.03
C ASP A 132 -10.04 -0.01 0.19
N PRO A 133 -10.41 0.89 -0.75
CA PRO A 133 -11.62 0.71 -1.58
C PRO A 133 -11.42 -0.26 -2.76
N PHE A 134 -10.23 -0.87 -2.88
CA PHE A 134 -9.87 -1.88 -3.87
C PHE A 134 -9.02 -2.97 -3.21
N CYS A 135 -9.53 -3.55 -2.12
CA CYS A 135 -8.73 -4.32 -1.18
C CYS A 135 -8.26 -5.68 -1.74
N GLY A 136 -8.89 -6.20 -2.79
CA GLY A 136 -8.52 -7.47 -3.40
C GLY A 136 -8.42 -8.58 -2.36
N SER A 137 -7.25 -9.21 -2.27
CA SER A 137 -6.95 -10.26 -1.28
C SER A 137 -6.69 -9.75 0.15
N GLY A 138 -6.95 -8.48 0.45
CA GLY A 138 -6.93 -7.92 1.81
C GLY A 138 -5.54 -7.70 2.41
N THR A 139 -4.46 -7.59 1.63
CA THR A 139 -3.12 -7.39 2.20
C THR A 139 -3.01 -6.14 3.07
N THR A 140 -3.68 -5.05 2.68
CA THR A 140 -3.77 -3.82 3.49
C THR A 140 -4.41 -4.10 4.85
N GLY A 141 -5.47 -4.91 4.89
CA GLY A 141 -6.16 -5.30 6.11
C GLY A 141 -5.30 -6.18 7.03
N VAL A 142 -4.63 -7.19 6.44
CA VAL A 142 -3.70 -8.07 7.16
C VAL A 142 -2.63 -7.25 7.88
N VAL A 143 -1.99 -6.34 7.18
CA VAL A 143 -0.95 -5.48 7.76
C VAL A 143 -1.54 -4.50 8.78
N SER A 144 -2.71 -3.93 8.51
CA SER A 144 -3.40 -3.05 9.45
C SER A 144 -3.69 -3.76 10.78
N GLY A 145 -4.23 -4.98 10.72
CA GLY A 145 -4.51 -5.82 11.89
C GLY A 145 -3.24 -6.14 12.70
N LYS A 146 -2.18 -6.62 12.02
CA LYS A 146 -0.88 -6.91 12.66
C LYS A 146 -0.33 -5.75 13.50
N TYR A 147 -0.59 -4.52 13.08
CA TYR A 147 -0.09 -3.32 13.75
C TYR A 147 -1.15 -2.55 14.55
N GLY A 148 -2.32 -3.15 14.78
CA GLY A 148 -3.37 -2.58 15.62
C GLY A 148 -4.06 -1.36 15.02
N ARG A 149 -4.18 -1.28 13.70
CA ARG A 149 -5.02 -0.33 12.98
C ARG A 149 -6.37 -0.96 12.70
N GLN A 150 -7.40 -0.14 12.67
CA GLN A 150 -8.71 -0.56 12.18
C GLN A 150 -8.69 -0.60 10.64
N PHE A 151 -9.42 -1.54 10.05
CA PHE A 151 -9.44 -1.72 8.60
C PHE A 151 -10.86 -1.71 8.05
N ILE A 152 -11.05 -1.02 6.95
CA ILE A 152 -12.26 -1.06 6.13
C ILE A 152 -11.81 -1.41 4.70
N GLY A 153 -12.18 -2.60 4.24
CA GLY A 153 -11.90 -3.07 2.88
C GLY A 153 -13.17 -3.10 2.04
N ILE A 154 -13.06 -2.70 0.78
CA ILE A 154 -14.12 -2.78 -0.22
C ILE A 154 -13.53 -3.42 -1.47
N ASP A 155 -14.27 -4.34 -2.06
CA ASP A 155 -13.99 -4.90 -3.39
C ASP A 155 -15.32 -5.28 -4.05
N ASN A 156 -15.34 -5.35 -5.37
CA ASN A 156 -16.52 -5.76 -6.13
C ASN A 156 -16.49 -7.25 -6.54
N ASN A 157 -15.44 -7.97 -6.17
CA ASN A 157 -15.28 -9.40 -6.44
C ASN A 157 -15.41 -10.21 -5.15
N GLU A 158 -16.47 -11.03 -5.04
CA GLU A 158 -16.74 -11.85 -3.86
C GLU A 158 -15.63 -12.86 -3.57
N GLU A 159 -15.03 -13.49 -4.60
CA GLU A 159 -13.93 -14.44 -4.41
C GLU A 159 -12.71 -13.78 -3.74
N TYR A 160 -12.43 -12.52 -4.11
CA TYR A 160 -11.35 -11.78 -3.48
C TYR A 160 -11.67 -11.38 -2.05
N LEU A 161 -12.92 -11.02 -1.78
CA LEU A 161 -13.38 -10.75 -0.40
C LEU A 161 -13.30 -11.99 0.48
N ASP A 162 -13.59 -13.18 -0.07
CA ASP A 162 -13.45 -14.44 0.68
C ASP A 162 -11.98 -14.78 0.98
N ILE A 163 -11.06 -14.48 0.06
CA ILE A 163 -9.62 -14.58 0.33
C ILE A 163 -9.23 -13.59 1.43
N ALA A 164 -9.70 -12.35 1.35
CA ALA A 164 -9.41 -11.31 2.32
C ALA A 164 -9.92 -11.69 3.70
N LYS A 165 -11.16 -12.17 3.83
CA LYS A 165 -11.74 -12.63 5.10
C LYS A 165 -10.88 -13.71 5.75
N ARG A 166 -10.60 -14.81 5.02
CA ARG A 166 -9.75 -15.90 5.54
C ARG A 166 -8.40 -15.41 6.07
N ARG A 167 -7.77 -14.47 5.38
CA ARG A 167 -6.50 -13.88 5.80
C ARG A 167 -6.64 -13.00 7.05
N LEU A 168 -7.74 -12.28 7.18
CA LEU A 168 -8.02 -11.41 8.34
C LEU A 168 -8.37 -12.23 9.59
N ASP A 169 -9.19 -13.28 9.44
CA ASP A 169 -9.58 -14.17 10.55
C ASP A 169 -8.33 -14.80 11.21
N GLN A 170 -7.37 -15.26 10.42
CA GLN A 170 -6.10 -15.77 10.94
C GLN A 170 -5.33 -14.75 11.79
N ILE A 171 -5.39 -13.46 11.44
CA ILE A 171 -4.73 -12.40 12.22
C ILE A 171 -5.46 -12.16 13.53
N GLN A 172 -6.80 -12.18 13.54
CA GLN A 172 -7.60 -12.02 14.76
C GLN A 172 -7.34 -13.16 15.74
N GLU A 173 -7.38 -14.40 15.28
CA GLU A 173 -7.03 -15.58 16.08
C GLU A 173 -5.62 -15.48 16.69
N ALA A 174 -4.63 -14.99 15.92
CA ALA A 174 -3.26 -14.83 16.39
C ALA A 174 -3.07 -13.69 17.42
N LEU A 175 -4.01 -12.75 17.52
CA LEU A 175 -3.94 -11.63 18.47
C LEU A 175 -4.70 -11.91 19.77
N GLU A 176 -5.53 -12.95 19.82
CA GLU A 176 -6.29 -13.38 21.01
C GLU A 176 -5.49 -14.31 21.95
N TRP A 177 -4.25 -14.68 21.60
CA TRP A 177 -3.28 -15.45 22.40
C TRP A 177 -2.18 -14.53 22.95
#